data_fa134f9d8dcab740485f25fbae0389f4
#
_entry.id   fa134f9d8dcab740485f25fbae0389f4
#
_cell.length_a   1.000
_cell.length_b   1.000
_cell.length_c   1.000
_cell.angle_alpha   90.00
_cell.angle_beta   90.00
_cell.angle_gamma   90.00
#
_symmetry.space_group_name_H-M   'P 1'
#
loop_
_entity.id
_entity.type
_entity.pdbx_description
1 polymer ?
#
loop_
_entity_poly.entity_id
_entity_poly.type
_entity_poly.pdbx_seq_one_letter_code
_entity_poly.pdbx_strand_id
1 'polypeptide(L)'
;MTKKLILLRHGESEWNALNLFTGWVDVRLSEKGIGEAKRGGQLLKERGLLPDVVHTSLLRRAIHTSQLALDEADRHWIPVNRSWRLNERHYGALQGKDKKETLAQYGEEQFQLWRRSFDVPPPPIDDNDKYSQFGDARYTDLDSSLPKTECLKDVVNRMIPYLDGELAADLNSGKTVLVTAHGNSIRAMVKHIDGISDADIAGVNIPTGIPLLYEFDDNFKPIKKGGEYLDPDAAKAAIEAVANQGKK
;
A
#
# COMPACT_ATOMS: atom_id res chain seq x y z
N MET A 1 -8.00 -22.77 -13.43
CA MET A 1 -8.28 -21.38 -13.88
C MET A 1 -7.22 -20.47 -13.30
N THR A 2 -6.71 -19.50 -14.06
CA THR A 2 -5.71 -18.55 -13.59
C THR A 2 -6.30 -17.66 -12.50
N LYS A 3 -5.68 -17.64 -11.31
CA LYS A 3 -6.09 -16.76 -10.20
C LYS A 3 -5.55 -15.37 -10.46
N LYS A 4 -6.37 -14.32 -10.29
CA LYS A 4 -6.02 -12.94 -10.62
C LYS A 4 -6.06 -12.05 -9.38
N LEU A 5 -4.91 -11.47 -9.04
CA LEU A 5 -4.74 -10.49 -7.98
C LEU A 5 -4.31 -9.16 -8.60
N ILE A 6 -5.04 -8.11 -8.33
CA ILE A 6 -4.73 -6.76 -8.77
C ILE A 6 -4.35 -5.93 -7.55
N LEU A 7 -3.15 -5.38 -7.55
CA LEU A 7 -2.66 -4.50 -6.49
C LEU A 7 -2.73 -3.05 -6.96
N LEU A 8 -3.42 -2.20 -6.22
CA LEU A 8 -3.59 -0.78 -6.54
C LEU A 8 -3.16 0.06 -5.33
N ARG A 9 -2.04 0.77 -5.46
CA ARG A 9 -1.68 1.77 -4.45
C ARG A 9 -2.63 2.95 -4.55
N HIS A 10 -3.08 3.45 -3.39
CA HIS A 10 -3.91 4.65 -3.33
C HIS A 10 -3.29 5.81 -4.13
N GLY A 11 -4.13 6.68 -4.70
CA GLY A 11 -3.72 7.90 -5.36
C GLY A 11 -2.92 8.83 -4.44
N GLU A 12 -2.26 9.84 -4.99
CA GLU A 12 -1.51 10.81 -4.21
C GLU A 12 -2.36 11.37 -3.07
N SER A 13 -1.85 11.36 -1.84
CA SER A 13 -2.51 11.99 -0.69
C SER A 13 -2.03 13.44 -0.50
N GLU A 14 -2.81 14.24 0.25
CA GLU A 14 -2.43 15.61 0.65
C GLU A 14 -1.01 15.63 1.24
N TRP A 15 -0.66 14.65 2.09
CA TRP A 15 0.66 14.58 2.70
C TRP A 15 1.75 14.00 1.78
N ASN A 16 1.39 13.24 0.76
CA ASN A 16 2.34 12.92 -0.30
C ASN A 16 2.72 14.17 -1.09
N ALA A 17 1.74 15.04 -1.42
CA ALA A 17 1.97 16.31 -2.11
C ALA A 17 2.83 17.27 -1.27
N LEU A 18 2.63 17.29 0.05
CA LEU A 18 3.40 18.07 1.01
C LEU A 18 4.73 17.43 1.43
N ASN A 19 5.11 16.29 0.86
CA ASN A 19 6.33 15.55 1.19
C ASN A 19 6.45 15.11 2.67
N LEU A 20 5.33 14.89 3.36
CA LEU A 20 5.30 14.47 4.77
C LEU A 20 5.29 12.95 4.92
N PHE A 21 5.83 12.45 6.05
CA PHE A 21 5.62 11.08 6.48
C PHE A 21 4.18 10.87 6.94
N THR A 22 3.44 9.97 6.31
CA THR A 22 2.01 9.80 6.57
C THR A 22 1.72 8.66 7.55
N GLY A 23 2.21 7.46 7.28
CA GLY A 23 1.94 6.28 8.13
C GLY A 23 0.45 6.02 8.30
N TRP A 24 0.01 5.90 9.57
CA TRP A 24 -1.38 5.63 9.93
C TRP A 24 -2.22 6.91 10.14
N VAL A 25 -1.65 8.09 9.95
CA VAL A 25 -2.44 9.33 9.95
C VAL A 25 -3.43 9.30 8.78
N ASP A 26 -4.69 9.60 9.08
CA ASP A 26 -5.81 9.40 8.15
C ASP A 26 -6.09 10.64 7.30
N VAL A 27 -5.20 10.89 6.32
CA VAL A 27 -5.28 12.02 5.39
C VAL A 27 -6.07 11.67 4.12
N ARG A 28 -6.57 12.71 3.44
CA ARG A 28 -7.34 12.59 2.20
C ARG A 28 -6.44 12.41 0.97
N LEU A 29 -7.04 12.04 -0.15
CA LEU A 29 -6.42 12.17 -1.47
C LEU A 29 -6.31 13.64 -1.83
N SER A 30 -5.25 14.00 -2.56
CA SER A 30 -5.16 15.27 -3.28
C SER A 30 -6.06 15.22 -4.53
N GLU A 31 -6.31 16.36 -5.17
CA GLU A 31 -7.05 16.40 -6.45
C GLU A 31 -6.38 15.53 -7.52
N LYS A 32 -5.04 15.54 -7.59
CA LYS A 32 -4.28 14.65 -8.45
C LYS A 32 -4.54 13.19 -8.09
N GLY A 33 -4.53 12.84 -6.80
CA GLY A 33 -4.78 11.48 -6.33
C GLY A 33 -6.19 10.98 -6.64
N ILE A 34 -7.20 11.86 -6.66
CA ILE A 34 -8.54 11.54 -7.13
C ILE A 34 -8.51 11.16 -8.61
N GLY A 35 -7.82 11.94 -9.45
CA GLY A 35 -7.64 11.63 -10.87
C GLY A 35 -6.90 10.32 -11.11
N GLU A 36 -5.82 10.06 -10.34
CA GLU A 36 -5.07 8.80 -10.37
C GLU A 36 -5.96 7.59 -10.02
N ALA A 37 -6.79 7.70 -8.98
CA ALA A 37 -7.70 6.64 -8.57
C ALA A 37 -8.74 6.32 -9.64
N LYS A 38 -9.34 7.33 -10.27
CA LYS A 38 -10.26 7.18 -11.40
C LYS A 38 -9.57 6.54 -12.59
N ARG A 39 -8.37 7.00 -12.96
CA ARG A 39 -7.61 6.40 -14.06
C ARG A 39 -7.31 4.92 -13.80
N GLY A 40 -7.00 4.54 -12.55
CA GLY A 40 -6.83 3.14 -12.15
C GLY A 40 -8.07 2.29 -12.46
N GLY A 41 -9.26 2.79 -12.16
CA GLY A 41 -10.54 2.14 -12.49
C GLY A 41 -10.80 2.03 -13.99
N GLN A 42 -10.50 3.08 -14.75
CA GLN A 42 -10.60 3.07 -16.22
C GLN A 42 -9.69 2.00 -16.84
N LEU A 43 -8.44 1.90 -16.35
CA LEU A 43 -7.50 0.86 -16.81
C LEU A 43 -8.04 -0.55 -16.55
N LEU A 44 -8.67 -0.79 -15.40
CA LEU A 44 -9.32 -2.07 -15.10
C LEU A 44 -10.41 -2.39 -16.13
N LYS A 45 -11.27 -1.41 -16.42
CA LYS A 45 -12.36 -1.55 -17.41
C LYS A 45 -11.84 -1.77 -18.83
N GLU A 46 -10.88 -0.96 -19.28
CA GLU A 46 -10.27 -1.04 -20.61
C GLU A 46 -9.61 -2.42 -20.86
N ARG A 47 -9.03 -3.02 -19.81
CA ARG A 47 -8.39 -4.35 -19.90
C ARG A 47 -9.34 -5.51 -19.60
N GLY A 48 -10.61 -5.25 -19.32
CA GLY A 48 -11.59 -6.30 -18.97
C GLY A 48 -11.24 -7.03 -17.66
N LEU A 49 -10.46 -6.41 -16.76
CA LEU A 49 -10.01 -6.93 -15.48
C LEU A 49 -10.97 -6.46 -14.36
N LEU A 50 -12.24 -6.83 -14.48
CA LEU A 50 -13.28 -6.39 -13.54
C LEU A 50 -13.19 -7.19 -12.23
N PRO A 51 -12.99 -6.55 -11.08
CA PRO A 51 -12.89 -7.26 -9.80
C PRO A 51 -14.26 -7.81 -9.35
N ASP A 52 -14.22 -8.92 -8.62
CA ASP A 52 -15.38 -9.54 -7.97
C ASP A 52 -15.43 -9.24 -6.47
N VAL A 53 -14.32 -8.83 -5.89
CA VAL A 53 -14.18 -8.43 -4.48
C VAL A 53 -13.03 -7.45 -4.32
N VAL A 54 -13.17 -6.53 -3.37
CA VAL A 54 -12.11 -5.61 -2.96
C VAL A 54 -11.68 -5.90 -1.54
N HIS A 55 -10.37 -5.90 -1.31
CA HIS A 55 -9.76 -5.81 0.01
C HIS A 55 -9.04 -4.48 0.16
N THR A 56 -9.28 -3.75 1.26
CA THR A 56 -8.64 -2.45 1.50
C THR A 56 -8.32 -2.24 2.97
N SER A 57 -7.55 -1.19 3.25
CA SER A 57 -7.18 -0.83 4.61
C SER A 57 -8.29 -0.08 5.35
N LEU A 58 -8.01 0.34 6.60
CA LEU A 58 -8.88 1.23 7.38
C LEU A 58 -8.58 2.73 7.13
N LEU A 59 -7.67 3.06 6.23
CA LEU A 59 -7.27 4.43 5.96
C LEU A 59 -8.03 5.00 4.76
N ARG A 60 -8.63 6.20 4.96
CA ARG A 60 -9.55 6.81 3.98
C ARG A 60 -8.99 6.96 2.57
N ARG A 61 -7.69 7.25 2.41
CA ARG A 61 -7.09 7.40 1.09
C ARG A 61 -7.14 6.11 0.26
N ALA A 62 -6.97 4.93 0.88
CA ALA A 62 -7.12 3.65 0.20
C ALA A 62 -8.59 3.30 -0.04
N ILE A 63 -9.45 3.53 0.96
CA ILE A 63 -10.90 3.34 0.84
C ILE A 63 -11.47 4.22 -0.28
N HIS A 64 -11.11 5.50 -0.32
CA HIS A 64 -11.60 6.42 -1.35
C HIS A 64 -11.05 6.07 -2.72
N THR A 65 -9.78 5.63 -2.82
CA THR A 65 -9.23 5.12 -4.09
C THR A 65 -10.02 3.91 -4.59
N SER A 66 -10.36 2.95 -3.72
CA SER A 66 -11.18 1.80 -4.14
C SER A 66 -12.56 2.22 -4.63
N GLN A 67 -13.22 3.15 -3.94
CA GLN A 67 -14.54 3.66 -4.34
C GLN A 67 -14.50 4.31 -5.73
N LEU A 68 -13.53 5.21 -5.97
CA LEU A 68 -13.37 5.89 -7.26
C LEU A 68 -13.02 4.90 -8.39
N ALA A 69 -12.14 3.93 -8.11
CA ALA A 69 -11.78 2.93 -9.10
C ALA A 69 -12.96 2.00 -9.43
N LEU A 70 -13.77 1.61 -8.44
CA LEU A 70 -14.96 0.79 -8.66
C LEU A 70 -16.05 1.56 -9.40
N ASP A 71 -16.21 2.86 -9.16
CA ASP A 71 -17.16 3.71 -9.88
C ASP A 71 -16.82 3.75 -11.38
N GLU A 72 -15.56 4.03 -11.73
CA GLU A 72 -15.10 4.05 -13.13
C GLU A 72 -15.18 2.66 -13.82
N ALA A 73 -15.05 1.59 -13.04
CA ALA A 73 -15.15 0.21 -13.53
C ALA A 73 -16.59 -0.34 -13.54
N ASP A 74 -17.60 0.43 -13.15
CA ASP A 74 -19.01 0.00 -12.96
C ASP A 74 -19.14 -1.21 -12.00
N ARG A 75 -18.32 -1.23 -10.92
CA ARG A 75 -18.24 -2.37 -9.98
C ARG A 75 -18.47 -1.98 -8.52
N HIS A 76 -19.08 -0.84 -8.22
CA HIS A 76 -19.28 -0.38 -6.83
C HIS A 76 -20.25 -1.24 -6.00
N TRP A 77 -20.96 -2.16 -6.63
CA TRP A 77 -21.89 -3.10 -5.97
C TRP A 77 -21.23 -4.34 -5.38
N ILE A 78 -19.95 -4.60 -5.69
CA ILE A 78 -19.25 -5.80 -5.21
C ILE A 78 -18.86 -5.70 -3.72
N PRO A 79 -18.61 -6.83 -3.03
CA PRO A 79 -18.16 -6.84 -1.65
C PRO A 79 -16.83 -6.10 -1.44
N VAL A 80 -16.74 -5.34 -0.33
CA VAL A 80 -15.53 -4.63 0.09
C VAL A 80 -15.15 -5.05 1.51
N ASN A 81 -14.03 -5.73 1.65
CA ASN A 81 -13.46 -6.17 2.92
C ASN A 81 -12.41 -5.17 3.39
N ARG A 82 -12.48 -4.76 4.67
CA ARG A 82 -11.53 -3.82 5.27
C ARG A 82 -10.74 -4.50 6.39
N SER A 83 -9.42 -4.29 6.40
CA SER A 83 -8.56 -4.83 7.44
C SER A 83 -7.42 -3.86 7.76
N TRP A 84 -7.16 -3.64 9.05
CA TRP A 84 -5.99 -2.89 9.50
C TRP A 84 -4.67 -3.54 9.05
N ARG A 85 -4.68 -4.84 8.79
CA ARG A 85 -3.51 -5.58 8.28
C ARG A 85 -3.04 -5.07 6.92
N LEU A 86 -3.90 -4.37 6.17
CA LEU A 86 -3.58 -3.72 4.90
C LEU A 86 -3.20 -2.24 5.05
N ASN A 87 -3.18 -1.68 6.27
CA ASN A 87 -2.74 -0.32 6.51
C ASN A 87 -1.31 -0.08 6.02
N GLU A 88 -0.96 1.18 5.79
CA GLU A 88 0.42 1.60 5.54
C GLU A 88 1.32 1.21 6.73
N ARG A 89 2.62 1.16 6.51
CA ARG A 89 3.61 1.02 7.57
C ARG A 89 3.48 2.19 8.54
N HIS A 90 3.50 1.88 9.85
CA HIS A 90 3.45 2.90 10.88
C HIS A 90 4.82 3.59 10.98
N TYR A 91 4.87 4.88 10.68
CA TYR A 91 6.13 5.62 10.68
C TYR A 91 6.56 6.17 12.06
N GLY A 92 5.88 5.75 13.15
CA GLY A 92 6.23 6.15 14.51
C GLY A 92 6.26 7.66 14.69
N ALA A 93 7.26 8.15 15.39
CA ALA A 93 7.46 9.57 15.67
C ALA A 93 7.81 10.42 14.43
N LEU A 94 7.99 9.80 13.27
CA LEU A 94 8.16 10.53 12.01
C LEU A 94 6.83 10.97 11.39
N GLN A 95 5.67 10.45 11.84
CA GLN A 95 4.36 10.86 11.33
C GLN A 95 4.18 12.39 11.43
N GLY A 96 3.82 13.03 10.31
CA GLY A 96 3.66 14.48 10.19
C GLY A 96 4.95 15.28 9.98
N LYS A 97 6.13 14.64 10.02
CA LYS A 97 7.40 15.34 9.75
C LYS A 97 7.67 15.45 8.25
N ASP A 98 8.27 16.56 7.85
CA ASP A 98 8.74 16.76 6.48
C ASP A 98 9.96 15.86 6.20
N LYS A 99 9.97 15.23 5.01
CA LYS A 99 11.02 14.28 4.64
C LYS A 99 12.36 14.97 4.37
N LYS A 100 12.34 16.19 3.81
CA LYS A 100 13.54 16.96 3.52
C LYS A 100 14.19 17.47 4.81
N GLU A 101 13.37 17.99 5.74
CA GLU A 101 13.85 18.40 7.07
C GLU A 101 14.38 17.21 7.86
N THR A 102 13.70 16.06 7.80
CA THR A 102 14.16 14.83 8.46
C THR A 102 15.50 14.36 7.87
N LEU A 103 15.66 14.41 6.54
CA LEU A 103 16.93 14.10 5.87
C LEU A 103 18.04 15.05 6.32
N ALA A 104 17.77 16.36 6.39
CA ALA A 104 18.73 17.34 6.83
C ALA A 104 19.16 17.16 8.31
N GLN A 105 18.19 16.77 9.16
CA GLN A 105 18.42 16.59 10.61
C GLN A 105 19.21 15.33 10.95
N TYR A 106 18.90 14.19 10.28
CA TYR A 106 19.44 12.87 10.67
C TYR A 106 20.49 12.31 9.71
N GLY A 107 20.68 12.97 8.55
CA GLY A 107 21.59 12.51 7.51
C GLY A 107 20.99 11.41 6.62
N GLU A 108 21.62 11.21 5.44
CA GLU A 108 21.07 10.31 4.41
C GLU A 108 21.06 8.85 4.85
N GLU A 109 22.10 8.37 5.55
CA GLU A 109 22.19 6.99 5.99
C GLU A 109 21.02 6.62 6.91
N GLN A 110 20.80 7.37 7.99
CA GLN A 110 19.72 7.11 8.93
C GLN A 110 18.34 7.29 8.30
N PHE A 111 18.18 8.31 7.43
CA PHE A 111 16.95 8.56 6.71
C PHE A 111 16.60 7.38 5.77
N GLN A 112 17.58 6.83 5.06
CA GLN A 112 17.37 5.68 4.18
C GLN A 112 17.09 4.40 4.98
N LEU A 113 17.75 4.19 6.11
CA LEU A 113 17.46 3.08 7.02
C LEU A 113 15.98 3.10 7.43
N TRP A 114 15.46 4.23 7.92
CA TRP A 114 14.06 4.34 8.32
C TRP A 114 13.06 4.22 7.16
N ARG A 115 13.46 4.66 5.96
CA ARG A 115 12.56 4.62 4.80
C ARG A 115 12.56 3.30 4.06
N ARG A 116 13.69 2.64 3.95
CA ARG A 116 13.92 1.59 2.96
C ARG A 116 14.37 0.25 3.51
N SER A 117 15.03 0.22 4.67
CA SER A 117 15.48 -1.05 5.23
C SER A 117 14.30 -2.00 5.52
N PHE A 118 14.61 -3.27 5.57
CA PHE A 118 13.63 -4.30 5.87
C PHE A 118 13.26 -4.33 7.35
N ASP A 119 14.23 -4.15 8.25
CA ASP A 119 14.12 -4.47 9.67
C ASP A 119 14.44 -3.32 10.64
N VAL A 120 14.72 -2.10 10.13
CA VAL A 120 14.99 -0.94 10.99
C VAL A 120 13.76 -0.03 11.06
N PRO A 121 13.03 0.00 12.19
CA PRO A 121 11.88 0.88 12.36
C PRO A 121 12.31 2.32 12.69
N PRO A 122 11.47 3.32 12.35
CA PRO A 122 11.59 4.66 12.93
C PRO A 122 11.41 4.65 14.46
N PRO A 123 11.78 5.73 15.18
CA PRO A 123 11.48 5.86 16.60
C PRO A 123 9.97 5.71 16.89
N PRO A 124 9.58 5.04 18.00
CA PRO A 124 8.16 4.87 18.34
C PRO A 124 7.50 6.22 18.65
N ILE A 125 6.20 6.33 18.32
CA ILE A 125 5.39 7.50 18.68
C ILE A 125 4.94 7.40 20.14
N ASP A 126 4.85 8.57 20.81
CA ASP A 126 4.24 8.66 22.15
C ASP A 126 2.70 8.56 22.06
N ASP A 127 2.06 7.96 23.06
CA ASP A 127 0.60 7.80 23.08
C ASP A 127 -0.13 9.16 23.12
N ASN A 128 0.48 10.19 23.69
CA ASN A 128 -0.06 11.55 23.77
C ASN A 128 0.25 12.40 22.54
N ASP A 129 1.01 11.87 21.55
CA ASP A 129 1.26 12.61 20.32
C ASP A 129 -0.05 12.76 19.54
N LYS A 130 -0.25 13.96 18.95
CA LYS A 130 -1.46 14.28 18.15
C LYS A 130 -1.69 13.36 16.95
N TYR A 131 -0.67 12.64 16.52
CA TYR A 131 -0.71 11.69 15.41
C TYR A 131 -0.69 10.23 15.88
N SER A 132 -0.78 9.99 17.19
CA SER A 132 -0.93 8.64 17.74
C SER A 132 -2.30 8.07 17.40
N GLN A 133 -2.38 6.76 17.26
CA GLN A 133 -3.62 6.00 17.11
C GLN A 133 -4.13 5.46 18.44
N PHE A 134 -3.50 5.80 19.55
CA PHE A 134 -3.97 5.41 20.88
C PHE A 134 -5.39 5.95 21.14
N GLY A 135 -6.32 5.08 21.49
CA GLY A 135 -7.73 5.44 21.72
C GLY A 135 -8.57 5.62 20.44
N ASP A 136 -8.01 5.39 19.25
CA ASP A 136 -8.79 5.43 18.00
C ASP A 136 -9.73 4.23 17.89
N ALA A 137 -11.02 4.49 17.73
CA ALA A 137 -12.08 3.48 17.65
C ALA A 137 -11.88 2.41 16.56
N ARG A 138 -11.09 2.69 15.53
CA ARG A 138 -10.77 1.73 14.46
C ARG A 138 -9.86 0.60 14.91
N TYR A 139 -9.17 0.77 16.04
CA TYR A 139 -8.08 -0.11 16.48
C TYR A 139 -8.30 -0.62 17.92
N THR A 140 -9.51 -0.51 18.46
CA THR A 140 -9.83 -0.96 19.84
C THR A 140 -9.52 -2.44 20.07
N ASP A 141 -9.67 -3.27 19.05
CA ASP A 141 -9.41 -4.71 19.14
C ASP A 141 -7.91 -5.06 19.17
N LEU A 142 -7.02 -4.08 18.97
CA LEU A 142 -5.58 -4.30 18.98
C LEU A 142 -4.94 -4.13 20.36
N ASP A 143 -5.57 -3.39 21.28
CA ASP A 143 -5.07 -3.13 22.62
C ASP A 143 -3.55 -2.89 22.69
N SER A 144 -2.84 -3.71 23.46
CA SER A 144 -1.38 -3.64 23.60
C SER A 144 -0.58 -4.02 22.35
N SER A 145 -1.24 -4.57 21.32
CA SER A 145 -0.63 -4.92 20.03
C SER A 145 -0.72 -3.80 19.00
N LEU A 146 -1.30 -2.64 19.36
CA LEU A 146 -1.32 -1.45 18.50
C LEU A 146 0.12 -1.00 18.22
N PRO A 147 0.57 -0.97 16.94
CA PRO A 147 1.93 -0.61 16.63
C PRO A 147 2.20 0.87 16.93
N LYS A 148 3.31 1.16 17.61
CA LYS A 148 3.82 2.53 17.82
C LYS A 148 4.87 2.91 16.78
N THR A 149 5.37 1.94 16.04
CA THR A 149 6.28 2.07 14.90
C THR A 149 6.36 0.72 14.18
N GLU A 150 6.71 0.73 12.89
CA GLU A 150 6.93 -0.50 12.11
C GLU A 150 8.12 -0.34 11.16
N CYS A 151 8.92 -1.40 11.03
CA CYS A 151 9.74 -1.65 9.85
C CYS A 151 8.94 -2.46 8.80
N LEU A 152 9.53 -2.73 7.64
CA LEU A 152 8.83 -3.50 6.59
C LEU A 152 8.57 -4.96 7.02
N LYS A 153 9.47 -5.55 7.82
CA LYS A 153 9.30 -6.89 8.39
C LYS A 153 8.04 -7.00 9.24
N ASP A 154 7.73 -5.98 10.04
CA ASP A 154 6.51 -5.96 10.86
C ASP A 154 5.25 -5.93 9.97
N VAL A 155 5.29 -5.14 8.89
CA VAL A 155 4.21 -5.11 7.90
C VAL A 155 4.01 -6.49 7.24
N VAL A 156 5.09 -7.15 6.84
CA VAL A 156 5.05 -8.53 6.29
C VAL A 156 4.40 -9.48 7.30
N ASN A 157 4.86 -9.46 8.56
CA ASN A 157 4.39 -10.37 9.60
C ASN A 157 2.88 -10.23 9.87
N ARG A 158 2.35 -8.98 9.93
CA ARG A 158 0.92 -8.77 10.16
C ARG A 158 0.06 -9.05 8.94
N MET A 159 0.64 -9.00 7.75
CA MET A 159 -0.11 -9.12 6.50
C MET A 159 -0.18 -10.57 5.98
N ILE A 160 0.85 -11.39 6.19
CA ILE A 160 0.89 -12.78 5.72
C ILE A 160 -0.35 -13.57 6.17
N PRO A 161 -0.79 -13.54 7.45
CA PRO A 161 -1.98 -14.29 7.85
C PRO A 161 -3.24 -13.89 7.08
N TYR A 162 -3.37 -12.62 6.70
CA TYR A 162 -4.49 -12.11 5.90
C TYR A 162 -4.38 -12.55 4.43
N LEU A 163 -3.15 -12.55 3.89
CA LEU A 163 -2.85 -13.03 2.54
C LEU A 163 -3.20 -14.51 2.39
N ASP A 164 -2.70 -15.34 3.31
CA ASP A 164 -2.85 -16.81 3.27
C ASP A 164 -4.26 -17.26 3.69
N GLY A 165 -4.99 -16.41 4.39
CA GLY A 165 -6.38 -16.63 4.81
C GLY A 165 -7.40 -16.07 3.84
N GLU A 166 -7.91 -14.89 4.16
CA GLU A 166 -9.08 -14.28 3.51
C GLU A 166 -8.83 -14.02 2.02
N LEU A 167 -7.65 -13.50 1.67
CA LEU A 167 -7.34 -13.14 0.28
C LEU A 167 -7.12 -14.40 -0.57
N ALA A 168 -6.41 -15.40 -0.04
CA ALA A 168 -6.24 -16.69 -0.72
C ALA A 168 -7.57 -17.43 -0.89
N ALA A 169 -8.50 -17.36 0.06
CA ALA A 169 -9.83 -17.95 -0.05
C ALA A 169 -10.61 -17.36 -1.23
N ASP A 170 -10.60 -16.04 -1.40
CA ASP A 170 -11.27 -15.38 -2.52
C ASP A 170 -10.60 -15.75 -3.86
N LEU A 171 -9.27 -15.79 -3.94
CA LEU A 171 -8.55 -16.24 -5.15
C LEU A 171 -8.85 -17.71 -5.49
N ASN A 172 -8.94 -18.58 -4.49
CA ASN A 172 -9.27 -20.00 -4.68
C ASN A 172 -10.72 -20.22 -5.13
N SER A 173 -11.62 -19.30 -4.78
CA SER A 173 -13.01 -19.34 -5.27
C SER A 173 -13.15 -18.91 -6.74
N GLY A 174 -12.05 -18.56 -7.42
CA GLY A 174 -12.03 -18.13 -8.82
C GLY A 174 -12.32 -16.66 -9.03
N LYS A 175 -12.40 -15.85 -7.96
CA LYS A 175 -12.63 -14.41 -8.05
C LYS A 175 -11.41 -13.66 -8.56
N THR A 176 -11.65 -12.59 -9.32
CA THR A 176 -10.67 -11.53 -9.56
C THR A 176 -10.65 -10.62 -8.35
N VAL A 177 -9.52 -10.59 -7.64
CA VAL A 177 -9.37 -9.85 -6.38
C VAL A 177 -8.65 -8.54 -6.61
N LEU A 178 -9.24 -7.42 -6.18
CA LEU A 178 -8.57 -6.11 -6.12
C LEU A 178 -8.15 -5.82 -4.69
N VAL A 179 -6.87 -5.52 -4.49
CA VAL A 179 -6.36 -4.99 -3.22
C VAL A 179 -5.98 -3.52 -3.42
N THR A 180 -6.71 -2.63 -2.74
CA THR A 180 -6.36 -1.20 -2.73
C THR A 180 -5.70 -0.87 -1.40
N ALA A 181 -4.40 -0.58 -1.44
CA ALA A 181 -3.58 -0.43 -0.24
C ALA A 181 -2.52 0.67 -0.39
N HIS A 182 -1.36 0.49 0.24
CA HIS A 182 -0.34 1.54 0.40
C HIS A 182 1.03 1.10 -0.12
N GLY A 183 1.96 2.04 -0.20
CA GLY A 183 3.29 1.77 -0.73
C GLY A 183 4.01 0.63 -0.02
N ASN A 184 4.06 0.62 1.32
CA ASN A 184 4.76 -0.44 2.04
C ASN A 184 3.94 -1.72 2.21
N SER A 185 2.62 -1.65 2.33
CA SER A 185 1.79 -2.86 2.35
C SER A 185 1.87 -3.62 1.02
N ILE A 186 1.82 -2.93 -0.12
CA ILE A 186 2.00 -3.58 -1.44
C ILE A 186 3.45 -4.06 -1.62
N ARG A 187 4.47 -3.31 -1.17
CA ARG A 187 5.87 -3.80 -1.18
C ARG A 187 6.02 -5.10 -0.39
N ALA A 188 5.38 -5.20 0.76
CA ALA A 188 5.38 -6.42 1.56
C ALA A 188 4.69 -7.59 0.83
N MET A 189 3.57 -7.34 0.13
CA MET A 189 2.91 -8.35 -0.72
C MET A 189 3.82 -8.82 -1.85
N VAL A 190 4.37 -7.87 -2.61
CA VAL A 190 5.26 -8.17 -3.74
C VAL A 190 6.50 -8.93 -3.27
N LYS A 191 7.09 -8.55 -2.12
CA LYS A 191 8.20 -9.29 -1.50
C LYS A 191 7.84 -10.75 -1.26
N HIS A 192 6.68 -11.00 -0.67
CA HIS A 192 6.21 -12.35 -0.36
C HIS A 192 5.91 -13.15 -1.63
N ILE A 193 5.17 -12.59 -2.58
CA ILE A 193 4.76 -13.23 -3.84
C ILE A 193 5.97 -13.61 -4.71
N ASP A 194 6.91 -12.70 -4.87
CA ASP A 194 8.06 -12.87 -5.78
C ASP A 194 9.29 -13.50 -5.11
N GLY A 195 9.28 -13.64 -3.78
CA GLY A 195 10.42 -14.13 -3.01
C GLY A 195 11.61 -13.18 -3.04
N ILE A 196 11.36 -11.85 -3.02
CA ILE A 196 12.41 -10.83 -3.05
C ILE A 196 13.22 -10.88 -1.76
N SER A 197 14.55 -10.78 -1.85
CA SER A 197 15.42 -10.77 -0.67
C SER A 197 15.21 -9.53 0.21
N ASP A 198 15.70 -9.59 1.46
CA ASP A 198 15.63 -8.46 2.40
C ASP A 198 16.48 -7.26 1.91
N ALA A 199 17.56 -7.54 1.21
CA ALA A 199 18.42 -6.51 0.62
C ALA A 199 17.75 -5.86 -0.62
N ASP A 200 17.16 -6.67 -1.52
CA ASP A 200 16.64 -6.17 -2.79
C ASP A 200 15.32 -5.40 -2.62
N ILE A 201 14.55 -5.68 -1.56
CA ILE A 201 13.26 -5.00 -1.33
C ILE A 201 13.42 -3.48 -1.16
N ALA A 202 14.60 -3.01 -0.74
CA ALA A 202 14.88 -1.58 -0.61
C ALA A 202 14.70 -0.83 -1.95
N GLY A 203 15.00 -1.49 -3.07
CA GLY A 203 14.89 -0.93 -4.43
C GLY A 203 13.48 -0.92 -5.01
N VAL A 204 12.53 -1.66 -4.42
CA VAL A 204 11.16 -1.77 -4.96
C VAL A 204 10.35 -0.52 -4.63
N ASN A 205 9.81 0.11 -5.67
CA ASN A 205 8.92 1.27 -5.55
C ASN A 205 7.56 0.95 -6.22
N ILE A 206 6.48 1.30 -5.56
CA ILE A 206 5.11 1.10 -6.05
C ILE A 206 4.54 2.47 -6.44
N PRO A 207 4.16 2.69 -7.69
CA PRO A 207 3.55 3.93 -8.14
C PRO A 207 2.12 4.09 -7.59
N THR A 208 1.64 5.33 -7.48
CA THR A 208 0.25 5.63 -7.10
C THR A 208 -0.69 5.42 -8.28
N GLY A 209 -1.89 4.92 -8.03
CA GLY A 209 -3.01 4.92 -8.98
C GLY A 209 -2.86 3.98 -10.19
N ILE A 210 -1.79 3.21 -10.31
CA ILE A 210 -1.56 2.32 -11.45
C ILE A 210 -1.71 0.86 -11.01
N PRO A 211 -2.72 0.13 -11.52
CA PRO A 211 -2.93 -1.27 -11.16
C PRO A 211 -1.78 -2.18 -11.59
N LEU A 212 -1.35 -3.07 -10.70
CA LEU A 212 -0.37 -4.12 -10.92
C LEU A 212 -1.08 -5.47 -10.87
N LEU A 213 -1.13 -6.17 -11.99
CA LEU A 213 -1.74 -7.50 -12.12
C LEU A 213 -0.73 -8.59 -11.81
N TYR A 214 -1.10 -9.50 -10.92
CA TYR A 214 -0.50 -10.81 -10.78
C TYR A 214 -1.48 -11.89 -11.23
N GLU A 215 -0.99 -12.82 -12.02
CA GLU A 215 -1.66 -14.06 -12.35
C GLU A 215 -0.87 -15.23 -11.73
N PHE A 216 -1.60 -16.19 -11.14
CA PHE A 216 -0.99 -17.32 -10.47
C PHE A 216 -1.42 -18.64 -11.11
N ASP A 217 -0.53 -19.62 -11.05
CA ASP A 217 -0.85 -21.02 -11.33
C ASP A 217 -1.66 -21.66 -10.17
N ASP A 218 -1.98 -22.93 -10.31
CA ASP A 218 -2.76 -23.68 -9.31
C ASP A 218 -2.02 -23.82 -7.96
N ASN A 219 -0.69 -23.64 -7.93
CA ASN A 219 0.16 -23.70 -6.74
C ASN A 219 0.48 -22.33 -6.14
N PHE A 220 -0.25 -21.27 -6.51
CA PHE A 220 0.00 -19.88 -6.11
C PHE A 220 1.38 -19.34 -6.48
N LYS A 221 2.01 -19.87 -7.52
CA LYS A 221 3.22 -19.31 -8.07
C LYS A 221 2.86 -18.23 -9.10
N PRO A 222 3.45 -17.03 -9.05
CA PRO A 222 3.22 -16.03 -10.05
C PRO A 222 3.71 -16.52 -11.41
N ILE A 223 2.87 -16.41 -12.44
CA ILE A 223 3.22 -16.74 -13.83
C ILE A 223 4.35 -15.86 -14.32
N LYS A 224 4.30 -14.58 -13.89
CA LYS A 224 5.33 -13.58 -14.17
C LYS A 224 5.76 -12.91 -12.87
N LYS A 225 7.04 -13.04 -12.50
CA LYS A 225 7.62 -12.28 -11.40
C LYS A 225 7.55 -10.78 -11.67
N GLY A 226 7.26 -10.00 -10.65
CA GLY A 226 7.03 -8.55 -10.75
C GLY A 226 5.66 -8.17 -11.30
N GLY A 227 4.83 -9.13 -11.69
CA GLY A 227 3.51 -8.86 -12.26
C GLY A 227 3.55 -8.07 -13.56
N GLU A 228 2.44 -7.42 -13.89
CA GLU A 228 2.29 -6.54 -15.06
C GLU A 228 1.53 -5.28 -14.67
N TYR A 229 2.14 -4.10 -14.82
CA TYR A 229 1.42 -2.84 -14.69
C TYR A 229 0.49 -2.63 -15.90
N LEU A 230 -0.76 -2.21 -15.66
CA LEU A 230 -1.74 -2.01 -16.73
C LEU A 230 -1.42 -0.79 -17.62
N ASP A 231 -0.57 0.10 -17.14
CA ASP A 231 0.04 1.21 -17.89
C ASP A 231 1.55 1.23 -17.57
N PRO A 232 2.36 0.44 -18.31
CA PRO A 232 3.78 0.28 -18.00
C PRO A 232 4.62 1.57 -18.21
N ASP A 233 4.25 2.42 -19.14
CA ASP A 233 4.98 3.68 -19.40
C ASP A 233 4.74 4.69 -18.27
N ALA A 234 3.49 4.87 -17.86
CA ALA A 234 3.15 5.70 -16.71
C ALA A 234 3.74 5.12 -15.41
N ALA A 235 3.76 3.80 -15.24
CA ALA A 235 4.35 3.14 -14.09
C ALA A 235 5.85 3.42 -13.98
N LYS A 236 6.60 3.32 -15.07
CA LYS A 236 8.04 3.61 -15.09
C LYS A 236 8.34 5.04 -14.64
N ALA A 237 7.65 6.03 -15.19
CA ALA A 237 7.82 7.44 -14.83
C ALA A 237 7.45 7.70 -13.36
N ALA A 238 6.37 7.09 -12.86
CA ALA A 238 5.92 7.26 -11.48
C ALA A 238 6.83 6.53 -10.46
N ILE A 239 7.42 5.38 -10.81
CA ILE A 239 8.40 4.66 -9.98
C ILE A 239 9.65 5.54 -9.76
N GLU A 240 10.16 6.19 -10.81
CA GLU A 240 11.29 7.13 -10.72
C GLU A 240 10.95 8.33 -9.82
N ALA A 241 9.73 8.86 -9.93
CA ALA A 241 9.26 9.96 -9.07
C ALA A 241 9.20 9.55 -7.58
N VAL A 242 8.74 8.33 -7.27
CA VAL A 242 8.73 7.78 -5.90
C VAL A 242 10.13 7.57 -5.34
N ALA A 243 11.06 7.09 -6.16
CA ALA A 243 12.47 6.90 -5.77
C ALA A 243 13.14 8.23 -5.34
N ASN A 244 12.76 9.33 -5.99
CA ASN A 244 13.31 10.67 -5.73
C ASN A 244 12.56 11.48 -4.65
N GLN A 245 11.55 10.90 -3.98
CA GLN A 245 10.89 11.55 -2.83
C GLN A 245 11.89 11.76 -1.68
N GLY A 246 11.92 12.97 -1.13
CA GLY A 246 12.89 13.38 -0.10
C GLY A 246 14.07 14.18 -0.65
N LYS A 247 14.29 14.17 -1.98
CA LYS A 247 15.29 15.04 -2.64
C LYS A 247 14.69 16.33 -3.20
N LYS A 248 13.34 16.46 -3.13
CA LYS A 248 12.59 17.63 -3.59
C LYS A 248 12.42 18.66 -2.49
#